data_5402112f33d36bd3d3bc35142bc6c3d4
#
_entry.id   5402112f33d36bd3d3bc35142bc6c3d4
#
_cell.length_a   1.000
_cell.length_b   1.000
_cell.length_c   1.000
_cell.angle_alpha   90.00
_cell.angle_beta   90.00
_cell.angle_gamma   90.00
#
_symmetry.space_group_name_H-M   'P 1'
#
loop_
_entity.id
_entity.type
_entity.pdbx_description
1 polymer ?
#
loop_
_entity_poly.entity_id
_entity_poly.type
_entity_poly.pdbx_seq_one_letter_code
_entity_poly.pdbx_strand_id
1 'polypeptide(L)'
;MLMKNRIVKFVVLVCCLCSMPGIVRAQLSVHQFDQLMKKIDDVLWYEKVGDIAHVDKVILCGPPRWKEFNPTSMSAGNELKFRAYIFIPKSVDENKKYPLIVFPHSGVHADMDTYYAHIIRELIAQEYIVVAADYRGSTGYGSGTYNNIDYGGLENEDVYISRNYMVDNFDIVDGNRVGIMGWSHGGMITLMNLFNYPGQYKCGFAGVPVSDVIMRMG
;
A
#
# COMPACT_ATOMS: atom_id res chain seq x y z
N MET A 1 58.66 23.31 32.41
CA MET A 1 57.27 23.61 32.73
C MET A 1 56.35 23.65 31.49
N LEU A 2 56.81 24.05 30.33
CA LEU A 2 56.01 24.15 29.09
C LEU A 2 55.61 22.80 28.43
N MET A 3 56.41 21.73 28.60
CA MET A 3 56.09 20.43 28.01
C MET A 3 54.91 19.71 28.70
N LYS A 4 54.80 19.80 30.04
CA LYS A 4 53.69 19.19 30.80
C LYS A 4 52.32 19.75 30.36
N ASN A 5 52.23 21.05 30.10
CA ASN A 5 50.98 21.69 29.69
C ASN A 5 50.51 21.28 28.28
N ARG A 6 51.43 20.91 27.37
CA ARG A 6 51.04 20.41 26.02
C ARG A 6 50.52 18.99 26.06
N ILE A 7 51.08 18.13 26.89
CA ILE A 7 50.65 16.73 27.03
C ILE A 7 49.24 16.71 27.67
N VAL A 8 49.02 17.53 28.73
CA VAL A 8 47.70 17.60 29.39
C VAL A 8 46.63 18.13 28.42
N LYS A 9 46.93 19.14 27.63
CA LYS A 9 46.01 19.64 26.60
C LYS A 9 45.68 18.62 25.49
N PHE A 10 46.72 17.83 25.10
CA PHE A 10 46.51 16.79 24.11
C PHE A 10 45.68 15.64 24.65
N VAL A 11 45.90 15.20 25.89
CA VAL A 11 45.12 14.15 26.56
C VAL A 11 43.67 14.61 26.78
N VAL A 12 43.44 15.85 27.19
CA VAL A 12 42.09 16.39 27.34
C VAL A 12 41.37 16.48 25.98
N LEU A 13 42.06 16.86 24.91
CA LEU A 13 41.48 16.91 23.56
C LEU A 13 41.12 15.50 23.07
N VAL A 14 41.96 14.50 23.31
CA VAL A 14 41.69 13.09 22.93
C VAL A 14 40.56 12.52 23.78
N CYS A 15 40.51 12.80 25.10
CA CYS A 15 39.39 12.40 25.92
C CYS A 15 38.06 13.07 25.52
N CYS A 16 38.09 14.35 25.13
CA CYS A 16 36.89 15.03 24.61
C CYS A 16 36.43 14.45 23.26
N LEU A 17 37.35 14.00 22.40
CA LEU A 17 37.00 13.31 21.17
C LEU A 17 36.48 11.88 21.41
N CYS A 18 36.95 11.20 22.45
CA CYS A 18 36.44 9.89 22.86
C CYS A 18 35.13 9.97 23.65
N SER A 19 34.80 11.10 24.25
CA SER A 19 33.55 11.36 24.99
C SER A 19 32.49 12.03 24.11
N MET A 20 32.64 12.11 22.79
CA MET A 20 31.52 12.43 21.93
C MET A 20 30.54 11.24 21.98
N PRO A 21 29.42 11.30 22.71
CA PRO A 21 28.36 10.34 22.58
C PRO A 21 27.67 10.64 21.25
N GLY A 22 27.98 9.86 20.26
CA GLY A 22 27.26 10.05 19.01
C GLY A 22 28.18 9.81 17.80
N ILE A 23 28.65 8.60 17.63
CA ILE A 23 28.48 7.99 16.34
C ILE A 23 26.94 8.01 16.16
N VAL A 24 26.44 9.04 15.52
CA VAL A 24 25.07 9.04 14.98
C VAL A 24 25.07 7.86 14.03
N ARG A 25 24.73 6.69 14.55
CA ARG A 25 24.33 5.59 13.70
C ARG A 25 23.10 6.13 13.01
N ALA A 26 23.20 6.44 11.73
CA ALA A 26 22.06 6.72 10.91
C ALA A 26 21.19 5.44 10.92
N GLN A 27 20.35 5.34 11.94
CA GLN A 27 19.42 4.24 12.10
C GLN A 27 18.22 4.62 11.24
N LEU A 28 17.92 3.80 10.25
CA LEU A 28 16.70 3.97 9.46
C LEU A 28 15.51 4.00 10.42
N SER A 29 14.64 4.98 10.25
CA SER A 29 13.34 4.95 10.91
C SER A 29 12.53 3.75 10.43
N VAL A 30 11.55 3.30 11.22
CA VAL A 30 10.66 2.19 10.83
C VAL A 30 10.08 2.44 9.43
N HIS A 31 9.58 3.65 9.18
CA HIS A 31 9.02 3.99 7.88
C HIS A 31 10.04 3.99 6.72
N GLN A 32 11.30 4.33 6.98
CA GLN A 32 12.35 4.23 5.96
C GLN A 32 12.70 2.78 5.65
N PHE A 33 12.72 1.93 6.68
CA PHE A 33 12.91 0.49 6.50
C PHE A 33 11.75 -0.11 5.69
N ASP A 34 10.49 0.20 6.06
CA ASP A 34 9.30 -0.25 5.34
C ASP A 34 9.32 0.20 3.87
N GLN A 35 9.75 1.45 3.60
CA GLN A 35 9.90 1.96 2.24
C GLN A 35 10.96 1.19 1.43
N LEU A 36 12.06 0.80 2.08
CA LEU A 36 13.09 -0.01 1.44
C LEU A 36 12.55 -1.42 1.13
N MET A 37 11.89 -2.05 2.11
CA MET A 37 11.28 -3.37 1.92
C MET A 37 10.24 -3.35 0.80
N LYS A 38 9.41 -2.32 0.75
CA LYS A 38 8.43 -2.15 -0.34
C LYS A 38 9.07 -2.01 -1.71
N LYS A 39 10.22 -1.34 -1.81
CA LYS A 39 10.98 -1.25 -3.07
C LYS A 39 11.56 -2.59 -3.51
N ILE A 40 12.02 -3.39 -2.56
CA ILE A 40 12.48 -4.75 -2.84
C ILE A 40 11.31 -5.60 -3.33
N ASP A 41 10.17 -5.51 -2.65
CA ASP A 41 8.97 -6.25 -2.98
C ASP A 41 8.41 -5.86 -4.36
N ASP A 42 8.49 -4.57 -4.73
CA ASP A 42 8.14 -4.09 -6.08
C ASP A 42 8.92 -4.86 -7.18
N VAL A 43 10.19 -5.17 -6.92
CA VAL A 43 11.02 -5.96 -7.86
C VAL A 43 10.64 -7.44 -7.80
N LEU A 44 10.40 -7.97 -6.61
CA LEU A 44 10.05 -9.37 -6.42
C LEU A 44 8.71 -9.74 -7.07
N TRP A 45 7.77 -8.82 -7.24
CA TRP A 45 6.55 -9.07 -7.97
C TRP A 45 6.81 -9.54 -9.40
N TYR A 46 7.78 -8.94 -10.11
CA TYR A 46 8.17 -9.37 -11.46
C TYR A 46 8.77 -10.77 -11.47
N GLU A 47 9.53 -11.13 -10.43
CA GLU A 47 10.06 -12.49 -10.29
C GLU A 47 8.95 -13.51 -10.02
N LYS A 48 7.98 -13.16 -9.16
CA LYS A 48 6.95 -14.10 -8.68
C LYS A 48 5.81 -14.31 -9.68
N VAL A 49 5.44 -13.32 -10.46
CA VAL A 49 4.26 -13.39 -11.36
C VAL A 49 4.54 -12.88 -12.77
N GLY A 50 5.70 -12.29 -13.02
CA GLY A 50 6.02 -11.67 -14.31
C GLY A 50 6.15 -12.65 -15.48
N ASP A 51 6.20 -13.95 -15.23
CA ASP A 51 6.12 -14.99 -16.25
C ASP A 51 4.70 -15.11 -16.85
N ILE A 52 3.65 -14.87 -16.06
CA ILE A 52 2.24 -15.04 -16.46
C ILE A 52 1.42 -13.75 -16.50
N ALA A 53 1.91 -12.67 -15.89
CA ALA A 53 1.20 -11.40 -15.81
C ALA A 53 2.06 -10.20 -16.22
N HIS A 54 1.40 -9.20 -16.79
CA HIS A 54 1.91 -7.82 -16.78
C HIS A 54 1.63 -7.23 -15.40
N VAL A 55 2.65 -6.67 -14.77
CA VAL A 55 2.55 -6.04 -13.46
C VAL A 55 2.78 -4.54 -13.62
N ASP A 56 1.85 -3.75 -13.12
CA ASP A 56 1.97 -2.29 -13.07
C ASP A 56 1.61 -1.78 -11.67
N LYS A 57 2.00 -0.55 -11.39
CA LYS A 57 1.74 0.12 -10.10
C LYS A 57 1.38 1.57 -10.34
N VAL A 58 0.13 1.91 -10.09
CA VAL A 58 -0.42 3.24 -10.33
C VAL A 58 -0.55 4.04 -9.03
N ILE A 59 -0.58 5.37 -9.19
CA ILE A 59 -0.87 6.31 -8.10
C ILE A 59 -2.27 6.84 -8.33
N LEU A 60 -3.11 6.68 -7.32
CA LEU A 60 -4.48 7.13 -7.31
C LEU A 60 -4.68 8.19 -6.20
N CYS A 61 -5.75 8.97 -6.31
CA CYS A 61 -6.12 9.98 -5.32
C CYS A 61 -7.39 9.55 -4.58
N GLY A 62 -7.29 9.45 -3.26
CA GLY A 62 -8.40 9.12 -2.37
C GLY A 62 -9.06 10.37 -1.76
N PRO A 63 -10.29 10.25 -1.24
CA PRO A 63 -10.98 11.32 -0.56
C PRO A 63 -10.36 11.62 0.83
N PRO A 64 -10.75 12.76 1.46
CA PRO A 64 -11.56 13.81 0.85
C PRO A 64 -10.78 14.59 -0.19
N ARG A 65 -11.47 15.13 -1.18
CA ARG A 65 -10.87 16.15 -2.03
C ARG A 65 -10.67 17.39 -1.19
N TRP A 66 -9.46 17.91 -1.13
CA TRP A 66 -9.17 19.12 -0.39
C TRP A 66 -9.89 20.31 -1.00
N LYS A 67 -10.57 21.07 -0.15
CA LYS A 67 -11.30 22.28 -0.55
C LYS A 67 -10.37 23.49 -0.71
N GLU A 68 -9.22 23.44 -0.02
CA GLU A 68 -8.22 24.50 -0.03
C GLU A 68 -6.91 23.97 -0.63
N PHE A 69 -6.54 24.55 -1.76
CA PHE A 69 -5.28 24.24 -2.40
C PHE A 69 -4.21 25.23 -1.92
N ASN A 70 -3.16 24.73 -1.28
CA ASN A 70 -1.98 25.52 -0.95
C ASN A 70 -0.80 25.12 -1.87
N PRO A 71 -0.49 25.91 -2.92
CA PRO A 71 0.54 25.55 -3.88
C PRO A 71 1.96 25.57 -3.30
N THR A 72 2.15 26.18 -2.13
CA THR A 72 3.47 26.27 -1.47
C THR A 72 3.70 25.15 -0.46
N SER A 73 2.68 24.37 -0.15
CA SER A 73 2.76 23.24 0.79
C SER A 73 2.76 21.89 0.07
N MET A 74 3.72 21.05 0.39
CA MET A 74 3.82 19.70 -0.17
C MET A 74 2.71 18.76 0.32
N SER A 75 2.06 19.06 1.43
CA SER A 75 1.09 18.16 2.07
C SER A 75 -0.24 18.83 2.42
N ALA A 76 -0.25 20.09 2.86
CA ALA A 76 -1.49 20.75 3.24
C ALA A 76 -2.35 21.08 2.02
N GLY A 77 -3.59 20.64 2.01
CA GLY A 77 -4.54 20.89 0.95
C GLY A 77 -4.38 19.99 -0.30
N ASN A 78 -3.48 19.03 -0.29
CA ASN A 78 -3.33 18.05 -1.37
C ASN A 78 -4.19 16.80 -1.12
N GLU A 79 -4.71 16.22 -2.21
CA GLU A 79 -5.42 14.95 -2.16
C GLU A 79 -4.52 13.85 -1.60
N LEU A 80 -5.09 12.93 -0.84
CA LEU A 80 -4.38 11.75 -0.38
C LEU A 80 -4.01 10.87 -1.59
N LYS A 81 -2.74 10.57 -1.75
CA LYS A 81 -2.24 9.66 -2.77
C LYS A 81 -1.99 8.29 -2.17
N PHE A 82 -2.58 7.28 -2.77
CA PHE A 82 -2.31 5.88 -2.47
C PHE A 82 -1.85 5.14 -3.73
N ARG A 83 -1.41 3.89 -3.62
CA ARG A 83 -0.92 3.10 -4.75
C ARG A 83 -1.80 1.88 -4.92
N ALA A 84 -1.88 1.39 -6.15
CA ALA A 84 -2.51 0.12 -6.44
C ALA A 84 -1.66 -0.66 -7.44
N TYR A 85 -1.46 -1.95 -7.15
CA TYR A 85 -0.92 -2.89 -8.13
C TYR A 85 -2.01 -3.32 -9.09
N ILE A 86 -1.62 -3.51 -10.32
CA ILE A 86 -2.45 -4.03 -11.39
C ILE A 86 -1.75 -5.26 -11.96
N PHE A 87 -2.49 -6.36 -12.05
CA PHE A 87 -2.02 -7.59 -12.64
C PHE A 87 -2.95 -7.98 -13.79
N ILE A 88 -2.40 -8.06 -15.00
CA ILE A 88 -3.13 -8.41 -16.22
C ILE A 88 -2.52 -9.69 -16.78
N PRO A 89 -3.31 -10.76 -16.99
CA PRO A 89 -2.79 -11.99 -17.59
C PRO A 89 -2.14 -11.71 -18.95
N LYS A 90 -1.00 -12.33 -19.22
CA LYS A 90 -0.34 -12.22 -20.53
C LYS A 90 -1.09 -12.92 -21.65
N SER A 91 -2.04 -13.79 -21.28
CA SER A 91 -2.90 -14.53 -22.22
C SER A 91 -4.10 -13.75 -22.73
N VAL A 92 -4.31 -12.50 -22.26
CA VAL A 92 -5.50 -11.71 -22.66
C VAL A 92 -5.50 -11.40 -24.15
N ASP A 93 -6.68 -11.49 -24.76
CA ASP A 93 -6.99 -11.04 -26.10
C ASP A 93 -7.61 -9.63 -25.98
N GLU A 94 -6.99 -8.63 -26.56
CA GLU A 94 -7.43 -7.23 -26.48
C GLU A 94 -8.84 -6.99 -27.04
N ASN A 95 -9.36 -7.94 -27.83
CA ASN A 95 -10.72 -7.86 -28.36
C ASN A 95 -11.78 -8.47 -27.43
N LYS A 96 -11.39 -8.97 -26.28
CA LYS A 96 -12.29 -9.59 -25.29
C LYS A 96 -12.29 -8.79 -23.98
N LYS A 97 -13.33 -9.04 -23.18
CA LYS A 97 -13.44 -8.48 -21.84
C LYS A 97 -13.29 -9.56 -20.80
N TYR A 98 -12.53 -9.23 -19.73
CA TYR A 98 -12.16 -10.13 -18.67
C TYR A 98 -12.75 -9.67 -17.32
N PRO A 99 -13.05 -10.59 -16.40
CA PRO A 99 -13.53 -10.23 -15.09
C PRO A 99 -12.42 -9.57 -14.27
N LEU A 100 -12.82 -8.65 -13.40
CA LEU A 100 -11.93 -7.97 -12.46
C LEU A 100 -12.10 -8.51 -11.05
N ILE A 101 -11.01 -8.76 -10.35
CA ILE A 101 -10.98 -8.95 -8.90
C ILE A 101 -10.33 -7.75 -8.25
N VAL A 102 -11.04 -7.14 -7.31
CA VAL A 102 -10.51 -6.11 -6.41
C VAL A 102 -10.03 -6.79 -5.14
N PHE A 103 -8.75 -6.58 -4.79
CA PHE A 103 -8.13 -7.31 -3.70
C PHE A 103 -7.50 -6.36 -2.66
N PRO A 104 -8.25 -5.87 -1.66
CA PRO A 104 -7.68 -5.18 -0.50
C PRO A 104 -6.88 -6.16 0.36
N HIS A 105 -5.63 -5.79 0.70
CA HIS A 105 -4.77 -6.59 1.55
C HIS A 105 -5.30 -6.69 2.99
N SER A 106 -4.85 -7.68 3.76
CA SER A 106 -5.15 -7.79 5.18
C SER A 106 -4.26 -6.86 6.01
N GLY A 107 -4.69 -6.58 7.25
CA GLY A 107 -3.96 -5.70 8.15
C GLY A 107 -4.22 -4.23 7.89
N VAL A 108 -4.28 -3.46 8.97
CA VAL A 108 -4.47 -2.01 8.92
C VAL A 108 -3.19 -1.35 8.43
N HIS A 109 -2.09 -1.71 9.09
CA HIS A 109 -0.73 -1.28 8.79
C HIS A 109 0.05 -2.46 8.19
N ALA A 110 -0.32 -2.82 6.98
CA ALA A 110 0.34 -3.79 6.13
C ALA A 110 0.37 -3.23 4.71
N ASP A 111 0.70 -4.02 3.73
CA ASP A 111 0.68 -3.65 2.32
C ASP A 111 0.48 -4.89 1.43
N MET A 112 0.24 -4.65 0.16
CA MET A 112 0.17 -5.71 -0.85
C MET A 112 1.59 -6.14 -1.20
N ASP A 113 2.06 -7.19 -0.56
CA ASP A 113 3.39 -7.76 -0.72
C ASP A 113 3.36 -9.12 -1.44
N THR A 114 4.52 -9.66 -1.75
CA THR A 114 4.65 -10.94 -2.47
C THR A 114 4.24 -12.17 -1.65
N TYR A 115 3.84 -12.01 -0.39
CA TYR A 115 3.14 -13.05 0.36
C TYR A 115 1.87 -13.53 -0.36
N TYR A 116 1.19 -12.61 -1.06
CA TYR A 116 -0.02 -12.92 -1.83
C TYR A 116 0.25 -13.48 -3.24
N ALA A 117 1.51 -13.66 -3.63
CA ALA A 117 1.86 -14.04 -5.00
C ALA A 117 1.19 -15.35 -5.46
N HIS A 118 1.01 -16.32 -4.58
CA HIS A 118 0.34 -17.58 -4.90
C HIS A 118 -1.14 -17.40 -5.24
N ILE A 119 -1.84 -16.47 -4.57
CA ILE A 119 -3.24 -16.13 -4.85
C ILE A 119 -3.32 -15.37 -6.17
N ILE A 120 -2.44 -14.38 -6.37
CA ILE A 120 -2.38 -13.62 -7.63
C ILE A 120 -2.12 -14.57 -8.80
N ARG A 121 -1.16 -15.51 -8.68
CA ARG A 121 -0.90 -16.50 -9.73
C ARG A 121 -2.13 -17.34 -10.08
N GLU A 122 -2.87 -17.80 -9.07
CA GLU A 122 -4.08 -18.59 -9.28
C GLU A 122 -5.16 -17.78 -10.01
N LEU A 123 -5.40 -16.53 -9.60
CA LEU A 123 -6.36 -15.65 -10.25
C LEU A 123 -5.98 -15.36 -11.71
N ILE A 124 -4.70 -15.07 -11.95
CA ILE A 124 -4.16 -14.81 -13.28
C ILE A 124 -4.27 -16.04 -14.19
N ALA A 125 -4.00 -17.23 -13.66
CA ALA A 125 -4.14 -18.49 -14.40
C ALA A 125 -5.59 -18.78 -14.82
N GLN A 126 -6.56 -18.22 -14.09
CA GLN A 126 -7.99 -18.28 -14.43
C GLN A 126 -8.46 -17.05 -15.23
N GLU A 127 -7.55 -16.28 -15.79
CA GLU A 127 -7.82 -15.12 -16.65
C GLU A 127 -8.56 -13.96 -15.93
N TYR A 128 -8.46 -13.84 -14.59
CA TYR A 128 -8.91 -12.64 -13.90
C TYR A 128 -7.86 -11.53 -14.02
N ILE A 129 -8.32 -10.30 -14.29
CA ILE A 129 -7.53 -9.09 -14.05
C ILE A 129 -7.65 -8.78 -12.55
N VAL A 130 -6.56 -8.36 -11.93
CA VAL A 130 -6.55 -8.06 -10.50
C VAL A 130 -6.08 -6.63 -10.25
N VAL A 131 -6.78 -5.90 -9.39
CA VAL A 131 -6.31 -4.64 -8.81
C VAL A 131 -6.22 -4.77 -7.30
N ALA A 132 -5.07 -4.40 -6.74
CA ALA A 132 -4.78 -4.54 -5.33
C ALA A 132 -4.28 -3.22 -4.76
N ALA A 133 -5.15 -2.51 -4.02
CA ALA A 133 -4.84 -1.21 -3.46
C ALA A 133 -4.02 -1.33 -2.18
N ASP A 134 -2.89 -0.59 -2.12
CA ASP A 134 -2.24 -0.18 -0.89
C ASP A 134 -2.96 1.09 -0.40
N TYR A 135 -4.13 0.89 0.20
CA TYR A 135 -5.01 1.96 0.68
C TYR A 135 -4.36 2.77 1.80
N ARG A 136 -4.98 3.89 2.21
CA ARG A 136 -4.50 4.68 3.36
C ARG A 136 -4.30 3.80 4.60
N GLY A 137 -3.25 4.08 5.36
CA GLY A 137 -2.82 3.22 6.46
C GLY A 137 -1.73 2.22 6.08
N SER A 138 -1.55 1.92 4.78
CA SER A 138 -0.55 0.95 4.32
C SER A 138 0.88 1.36 4.65
N THR A 139 1.72 0.34 4.91
CA THR A 139 3.16 0.49 5.09
C THR A 139 3.89 0.69 3.76
N GLY A 140 5.17 1.04 3.82
CA GLY A 140 6.01 1.18 2.63
C GLY A 140 5.92 2.52 1.89
N TYR A 141 5.09 3.46 2.36
CA TYR A 141 4.87 4.77 1.71
C TYR A 141 5.12 5.97 2.64
N GLY A 142 5.70 5.70 3.81
CA GLY A 142 6.03 6.71 4.81
C GLY A 142 4.89 7.04 5.76
N SER A 143 5.22 7.86 6.78
CA SER A 143 4.29 8.21 7.87
C SER A 143 3.01 8.91 7.37
N GLY A 144 3.10 9.67 6.27
CA GLY A 144 1.95 10.37 5.71
C GLY A 144 0.84 9.42 5.24
N THR A 145 1.18 8.30 4.60
CA THR A 145 0.19 7.27 4.24
C THR A 145 -0.24 6.47 5.47
N TYR A 146 0.72 6.05 6.28
CA TYR A 146 0.51 5.24 7.48
C TYR A 146 -0.50 5.88 8.45
N ASN A 147 -0.34 7.18 8.75
CA ASN A 147 -1.16 7.89 9.74
C ASN A 147 -2.55 8.30 9.23
N ASN A 148 -2.87 8.06 7.96
CA ASN A 148 -4.15 8.47 7.37
C ASN A 148 -5.23 7.37 7.41
N ILE A 149 -4.99 6.27 8.11
CA ILE A 149 -6.01 5.24 8.31
C ILE A 149 -7.25 5.82 9.00
N ASP A 150 -8.41 5.39 8.59
CA ASP A 150 -9.71 5.87 9.11
C ASP A 150 -10.59 4.72 9.67
N TYR A 151 -10.06 3.54 9.81
CA TYR A 151 -10.62 2.37 10.47
C TYR A 151 -12.09 2.06 10.12
N GLY A 152 -12.33 1.66 8.87
CA GLY A 152 -13.67 1.33 8.34
C GLY A 152 -14.34 2.51 7.65
N GLY A 153 -13.59 3.59 7.41
CA GLY A 153 -14.05 4.79 6.73
C GLY A 153 -13.46 4.92 5.32
N LEU A 154 -12.58 5.89 5.15
CA LEU A 154 -12.11 6.32 3.82
C LEU A 154 -11.17 5.32 3.11
N GLU A 155 -10.58 4.36 3.81
CA GLU A 155 -9.85 3.26 3.16
C GLU A 155 -10.76 2.37 2.29
N ASN A 156 -12.06 2.31 2.62
CA ASN A 156 -13.04 1.63 1.78
C ASN A 156 -13.22 2.36 0.44
N GLU A 157 -13.21 3.69 0.48
CA GLU A 157 -13.30 4.55 -0.69
C GLU A 157 -12.05 4.42 -1.57
N ASP A 158 -10.86 4.34 -0.98
CA ASP A 158 -9.61 4.13 -1.74
C ASP A 158 -9.69 2.84 -2.56
N VAL A 159 -10.21 1.77 -1.96
CA VAL A 159 -10.40 0.49 -2.66
C VAL A 159 -11.45 0.60 -3.76
N TYR A 160 -12.57 1.29 -3.51
CA TYR A 160 -13.59 1.54 -4.53
C TYR A 160 -13.06 2.38 -5.69
N ILE A 161 -12.23 3.38 -5.40
CA ILE A 161 -11.56 4.19 -6.44
C ILE A 161 -10.65 3.32 -7.31
N SER A 162 -9.93 2.37 -6.74
CA SER A 162 -9.08 1.46 -7.53
C SER A 162 -9.92 0.57 -8.47
N ARG A 163 -11.09 0.12 -8.03
CA ARG A 163 -12.07 -0.58 -8.88
C ARG A 163 -12.51 0.29 -10.06
N ASN A 164 -12.92 1.54 -9.77
CA ASN A 164 -13.40 2.45 -10.80
C ASN A 164 -12.30 2.80 -11.80
N TYR A 165 -11.08 3.04 -11.31
CA TYR A 165 -9.94 3.27 -12.18
C TYR A 165 -9.76 2.17 -13.23
N MET A 166 -9.89 0.90 -12.83
CA MET A 166 -9.77 -0.23 -13.76
C MET A 166 -10.91 -0.26 -14.78
N VAL A 167 -12.13 -0.05 -14.33
CA VAL A 167 -13.31 -0.09 -15.22
C VAL A 167 -13.33 1.07 -16.21
N ASP A 168 -12.86 2.24 -15.78
CA ASP A 168 -12.94 3.46 -16.58
C ASP A 168 -11.75 3.62 -17.54
N ASN A 169 -10.61 2.95 -17.30
CA ASN A 169 -9.39 3.17 -18.06
C ASN A 169 -8.89 1.94 -18.82
N PHE A 170 -9.48 0.76 -18.62
CA PHE A 170 -9.05 -0.47 -19.31
C PHE A 170 -10.20 -1.11 -20.07
N ASP A 171 -10.21 -0.97 -21.38
CA ASP A 171 -11.26 -1.51 -22.25
C ASP A 171 -11.44 -3.02 -22.14
N ILE A 172 -10.38 -3.74 -21.77
CA ILE A 172 -10.40 -5.19 -21.55
C ILE A 172 -11.09 -5.62 -20.26
N VAL A 173 -11.40 -4.67 -19.35
CA VAL A 173 -12.12 -4.96 -18.11
C VAL A 173 -13.62 -5.00 -18.35
N ASP A 174 -14.27 -6.07 -17.89
CA ASP A 174 -15.73 -6.15 -17.87
C ASP A 174 -16.27 -5.58 -16.56
N GLY A 175 -16.72 -4.34 -16.59
CA GLY A 175 -17.32 -3.66 -15.43
C GLY A 175 -18.58 -4.35 -14.88
N ASN A 176 -19.19 -5.28 -15.62
CA ASN A 176 -20.31 -6.11 -15.17
C ASN A 176 -19.89 -7.41 -14.49
N ARG A 177 -18.60 -7.77 -14.54
CA ARG A 177 -18.03 -8.96 -13.91
C ARG A 177 -16.91 -8.59 -12.94
N VAL A 178 -17.25 -7.81 -11.92
CA VAL A 178 -16.31 -7.38 -10.89
C VAL A 178 -16.62 -8.15 -9.60
N GLY A 179 -15.60 -8.80 -9.05
CA GLY A 179 -15.61 -9.39 -7.72
C GLY A 179 -14.69 -8.63 -6.78
N ILE A 180 -14.90 -8.79 -5.47
CA ILE A 180 -14.00 -8.25 -4.45
C ILE A 180 -13.69 -9.34 -3.43
N MET A 181 -12.41 -9.45 -3.01
CA MET A 181 -11.99 -10.44 -2.03
C MET A 181 -10.91 -9.91 -1.10
N GLY A 182 -10.99 -10.27 0.18
CA GLY A 182 -9.98 -9.87 1.15
C GLY A 182 -10.12 -10.61 2.46
N TRP A 183 -9.08 -10.57 3.28
CA TRP A 183 -9.03 -11.21 4.59
C TRP A 183 -8.85 -10.19 5.70
N SER A 184 -9.35 -10.50 6.89
CA SER A 184 -9.20 -9.69 8.10
C SER A 184 -9.70 -8.25 7.87
N HIS A 185 -8.84 -7.24 7.95
CA HIS A 185 -9.18 -5.85 7.62
C HIS A 185 -9.61 -5.71 6.15
N GLY A 186 -8.91 -6.35 5.21
CA GLY A 186 -9.35 -6.44 3.81
C GLY A 186 -10.70 -7.14 3.64
N GLY A 187 -11.02 -8.09 4.52
CA GLY A 187 -12.35 -8.71 4.59
C GLY A 187 -13.42 -7.72 5.05
N MET A 188 -13.13 -6.86 6.02
CA MET A 188 -14.01 -5.76 6.41
C MET A 188 -14.24 -4.79 5.24
N ILE A 189 -13.17 -4.36 4.58
CA ILE A 189 -13.25 -3.48 3.40
C ILE A 189 -14.10 -4.13 2.31
N THR A 190 -13.98 -5.45 2.11
CA THR A 190 -14.82 -6.21 1.18
C THR A 190 -16.30 -6.09 1.53
N LEU A 191 -16.68 -6.33 2.79
CA LEU A 191 -18.07 -6.20 3.23
C LEU A 191 -18.58 -4.77 3.08
N MET A 192 -17.79 -3.78 3.51
CA MET A 192 -18.17 -2.37 3.41
C MET A 192 -18.39 -1.93 1.95
N ASN A 193 -17.53 -2.39 1.04
CA ASN A 193 -17.71 -2.11 -0.39
C ASN A 193 -18.99 -2.75 -0.95
N LEU A 194 -19.30 -3.99 -0.57
CA LEU A 194 -20.54 -4.65 -0.99
C LEU A 194 -21.79 -3.94 -0.48
N PHE A 195 -21.76 -3.41 0.74
CA PHE A 195 -22.90 -2.72 1.34
C PHE A 195 -23.05 -1.29 0.84
N ASN A 196 -21.93 -0.56 0.68
CA ASN A 196 -21.98 0.85 0.28
C ASN A 196 -22.21 1.02 -1.22
N TYR A 197 -21.79 0.04 -2.04
CA TYR A 197 -21.88 0.10 -3.50
C TYR A 197 -22.64 -1.09 -4.09
N PRO A 198 -23.92 -1.25 -3.75
CA PRO A 198 -24.74 -2.35 -4.24
C PRO A 198 -24.81 -2.33 -5.77
N GLY A 199 -24.59 -3.48 -6.38
CA GLY A 199 -24.59 -3.62 -7.85
C GLY A 199 -23.26 -3.31 -8.54
N GLN A 200 -22.28 -2.77 -7.84
CA GLN A 200 -20.94 -2.54 -8.41
C GLN A 200 -20.05 -3.80 -8.40
N TYR A 201 -20.43 -4.78 -7.59
CA TYR A 201 -19.77 -6.07 -7.48
C TYR A 201 -20.77 -7.20 -7.70
N LYS A 202 -20.37 -8.26 -8.37
CA LYS A 202 -21.19 -9.46 -8.60
C LYS A 202 -21.07 -10.50 -7.49
N CYS A 203 -19.92 -10.54 -6.85
CA CYS A 203 -19.63 -11.44 -5.74
C CYS A 203 -18.56 -10.83 -4.84
N GLY A 204 -18.49 -11.34 -3.61
CA GLY A 204 -17.45 -10.99 -2.67
C GLY A 204 -17.05 -12.17 -1.80
N PHE A 205 -15.78 -12.22 -1.42
CA PHE A 205 -15.24 -13.16 -0.46
C PHE A 205 -14.57 -12.39 0.69
N ALA A 206 -15.19 -12.42 1.86
CA ALA A 206 -14.65 -11.82 3.08
C ALA A 206 -14.16 -12.93 4.01
N GLY A 207 -12.87 -13.24 3.96
CA GLY A 207 -12.23 -14.23 4.81
C GLY A 207 -11.97 -13.66 6.21
N VAL A 208 -12.47 -14.31 7.26
CA VAL A 208 -12.27 -13.92 8.67
C VAL A 208 -12.33 -12.38 8.87
N PRO A 209 -13.38 -11.70 8.40
CA PRO A 209 -13.45 -10.25 8.40
C PRO A 209 -13.46 -9.68 9.81
N VAL A 210 -12.96 -8.45 9.97
CA VAL A 210 -13.21 -7.66 11.17
C VAL A 210 -14.65 -7.15 11.09
N SER A 211 -15.60 -7.94 11.61
CA SER A 211 -17.03 -7.67 11.52
C SER A 211 -17.59 -6.91 12.72
N ASP A 212 -16.83 -6.80 13.79
CA ASP A 212 -17.18 -6.04 14.98
C ASP A 212 -15.95 -5.28 15.48
N VAL A 213 -15.94 -3.96 15.23
CA VAL A 213 -14.82 -3.08 15.60
C VAL A 213 -14.77 -2.88 17.12
N ILE A 214 -15.92 -2.87 17.81
CA ILE A 214 -15.98 -2.71 19.27
C ILE A 214 -15.32 -3.92 19.93
N MET A 215 -15.72 -5.12 19.54
CA MET A 215 -15.11 -6.36 20.04
C MET A 215 -13.62 -6.48 19.69
N ARG A 216 -13.22 -5.90 18.57
CA ARG A 216 -11.82 -5.89 18.12
C ARG A 216 -10.94 -4.94 18.92
N MET A 217 -11.48 -3.81 19.33
CA MET A 217 -10.74 -2.75 20.01
C MET A 217 -10.68 -2.94 21.54
N GLY A 218 -11.51 -3.79 22.13
CA GLY A 218 -11.55 -4.15 23.56
C GLY A 218 -12.44 -3.27 24.39
#